data_d507ddd0bcd49e5134855a50c86f8728
#
_entry.id   d507ddd0bcd49e5134855a50c86f8728
#
_cell.length_a   1.000
_cell.length_b   1.000
_cell.length_c   1.000
_cell.angle_alpha   90.00
_cell.angle_beta   90.00
_cell.angle_gamma   90.00
#
_symmetry.space_group_name_H-M   'P 1'
#
loop_
_entity.id
_entity.type
_entity.pdbx_description
1 polymer ?
#
loop_
_entity_poly.entity_id
_entity_poly.type
_entity_poly.pdbx_seq_one_letter_code
_entity_poly.pdbx_strand_id
1 'polypeptide(L)'
;LVNTKYRSALKHFMMVKGAELIPYNVDSILGTPECIITEGEFDAAAIIAAGRKDVISVPAGAQSNLTWLDRFVESHFEDKQAIYIAVDEDPAGQSLRQELTRRIGVERCRIVHFGEGCKDANEHLVKYGAESLRICIEQAEEVPLEGIFTAEDCRDDLRSLYENGLQRGADTGWDNFDEHCTLEPRRLLVITGRPGD
;
A
#
# COMPACT_ATOMS: atom_id res chain seq x y z
N LEU A 1 18.95 16.72 20.96
CA LEU A 1 18.50 15.34 21.17
C LEU A 1 17.11 15.39 21.76
N VAL A 2 16.11 14.93 21.03
CA VAL A 2 14.70 15.05 21.45
C VAL A 2 14.19 13.73 22.03
N ASN A 3 14.70 12.59 21.58
CA ASN A 3 14.37 11.27 22.09
C ASN A 3 15.58 10.33 21.98
N THR A 4 15.56 9.26 22.76
CA THR A 4 16.56 8.19 22.69
C THR A 4 15.84 6.85 22.79
N LYS A 5 16.11 5.97 21.84
CA LYS A 5 15.63 4.60 21.82
C LYS A 5 16.78 3.65 22.15
N TYR A 6 16.55 2.77 23.09
CA TYR A 6 17.52 1.77 23.54
C TYR A 6 17.12 0.40 23.05
N ARG A 7 18.10 -0.39 22.63
CA ARG A 7 17.93 -1.79 22.30
C ARG A 7 18.83 -2.65 23.17
N SER A 8 18.27 -3.59 23.91
CA SER A 8 19.05 -4.58 24.66
C SER A 8 19.61 -5.66 23.73
N ALA A 9 20.59 -6.44 24.24
CA ALA A 9 21.11 -7.62 23.55
C ALA A 9 20.01 -8.67 23.24
N LEU A 10 18.96 -8.69 24.04
CA LEU A 10 17.79 -9.58 23.85
C LEU A 10 16.71 -8.96 22.94
N LYS A 11 17.06 -7.93 22.16
CA LYS A 11 16.14 -7.21 21.26
C LYS A 11 14.94 -6.54 21.92
N HIS A 12 15.01 -6.24 23.22
CA HIS A 12 13.99 -5.41 23.86
C HIS A 12 14.26 -3.93 23.55
N PHE A 13 13.24 -3.24 23.07
CA PHE A 13 13.29 -1.82 22.76
C PHE A 13 12.65 -1.02 23.88
N MET A 14 13.29 0.07 24.26
CA MET A 14 12.77 1.03 25.23
C MET A 14 13.06 2.45 24.75
N MET A 15 12.12 3.34 24.99
CA MET A 15 12.32 4.80 24.82
C MET A 15 12.37 5.48 26.19
N VAL A 16 12.92 6.67 26.23
CA VAL A 16 12.88 7.50 27.44
C VAL A 16 11.41 7.76 27.81
N LYS A 17 11.07 7.54 29.08
CA LYS A 17 9.70 7.73 29.56
C LYS A 17 9.25 9.19 29.38
N GLY A 18 8.10 9.38 28.72
CA GLY A 18 7.55 10.71 28.46
C GLY A 18 8.20 11.45 27.28
N ALA A 19 9.11 10.80 26.54
CA ALA A 19 9.65 11.37 25.31
C ALA A 19 8.59 11.43 24.21
N GLU A 20 8.68 12.45 23.37
CA GLU A 20 7.78 12.60 22.22
C GLU A 20 8.01 11.51 21.17
N LEU A 21 6.94 11.05 20.55
CA LEU A 21 7.00 10.15 19.40
C LEU A 21 7.33 10.96 18.15
N ILE A 22 8.61 11.01 17.81
CA ILE A 22 9.13 11.71 16.64
C ILE A 22 9.77 10.67 15.72
N PRO A 23 9.44 10.66 14.40
CA PRO A 23 10.10 9.78 13.45
C PRO A 23 11.61 10.01 13.45
N TYR A 24 12.37 8.93 13.33
CA TYR A 24 13.81 9.05 13.14
C TYR A 24 14.10 9.77 11.83
N ASN A 25 15.05 10.69 11.85
CA ASN A 25 15.52 11.45 10.69
C ASN A 25 14.44 12.30 9.98
N VAL A 26 13.40 12.74 10.70
CA VAL A 26 12.24 13.43 10.13
C VAL A 26 12.59 14.71 9.35
N ASP A 27 13.60 15.45 9.78
CA ASP A 27 14.02 16.69 9.09
C ASP A 27 14.60 16.42 7.69
N SER A 28 15.02 15.19 7.40
CA SER A 28 15.60 14.83 6.11
C SER A 28 14.62 14.89 4.93
N ILE A 29 13.33 14.85 5.23
CA ILE A 29 12.29 14.89 4.20
C ILE A 29 11.72 16.30 3.96
N LEU A 30 12.19 17.31 4.70
CA LEU A 30 11.74 18.69 4.49
C LEU A 30 12.17 19.20 3.11
N GLY A 31 11.20 19.72 2.35
CA GLY A 31 11.43 20.32 1.03
C GLY A 31 11.85 19.33 -0.06
N THR A 32 11.76 18.01 0.20
CA THR A 32 11.97 16.99 -0.84
C THR A 32 10.65 16.61 -1.50
N PRO A 33 10.60 16.37 -2.83
CA PRO A 33 9.36 15.98 -3.51
C PRO A 33 8.92 14.53 -3.17
N GLU A 34 9.84 13.73 -2.63
CA GLU A 34 9.63 12.33 -2.30
C GLU A 34 10.14 12.04 -0.89
N CYS A 35 9.67 10.95 -0.29
CA CYS A 35 10.26 10.41 0.92
C CYS A 35 10.02 8.90 1.03
N ILE A 36 10.80 8.26 1.90
CA ILE A 36 10.70 6.83 2.19
C ILE A 36 10.36 6.66 3.67
N ILE A 37 9.39 5.81 3.98
CA ILE A 37 8.99 5.46 5.34
C ILE A 37 9.36 4.00 5.60
N THR A 38 10.17 3.76 6.64
CA THR A 38 10.54 2.41 7.10
C THR A 38 9.94 2.11 8.47
N GLU A 39 9.92 0.84 8.84
CA GLU A 39 9.49 0.43 10.18
C GLU A 39 10.55 0.70 11.24
N GLY A 40 11.81 0.37 10.96
CA GLY A 40 12.91 0.45 11.89
C GLY A 40 14.00 1.47 11.52
N GLU A 41 14.74 1.94 12.52
CA GLU A 41 15.85 2.87 12.31
C GLU A 41 17.01 2.21 11.54
N PHE A 42 17.19 0.88 11.67
CA PHE A 42 18.22 0.15 10.92
C PHE A 42 17.87 0.03 9.44
N ASP A 43 16.58 -0.07 9.12
CA ASP A 43 16.12 -0.08 7.73
C ASP A 43 16.31 1.28 7.08
N ALA A 44 15.99 2.36 7.81
CA ALA A 44 16.32 3.71 7.37
C ALA A 44 17.82 3.88 7.15
N ALA A 45 18.66 3.39 8.06
CA ALA A 45 20.11 3.44 7.91
C ALA A 45 20.61 2.62 6.70
N ALA A 46 20.00 1.46 6.43
CA ALA A 46 20.31 0.64 5.25
C ALA A 46 20.00 1.38 3.95
N ILE A 47 18.86 2.06 3.88
CA ILE A 47 18.46 2.86 2.72
C ILE A 47 19.38 4.09 2.56
N ILE A 48 19.79 4.74 3.67
CA ILE A 48 20.79 5.82 3.63
C ILE A 48 22.12 5.30 3.08
N ALA A 49 22.57 4.12 3.51
CA ALA A 49 23.78 3.50 2.99
C ALA A 49 23.69 3.14 1.50
N ALA A 50 22.49 2.85 1.00
CA ALA A 50 22.22 2.65 -0.43
C ALA A 50 22.13 3.96 -1.23
N GLY A 51 22.25 5.14 -0.59
CA GLY A 51 22.37 6.44 -1.25
C GLY A 51 21.13 7.33 -1.19
N ARG A 52 20.00 6.89 -0.66
CA ARG A 52 18.80 7.73 -0.45
C ARG A 52 18.86 8.36 0.94
N LYS A 53 18.65 9.68 1.02
CA LYS A 53 18.74 10.44 2.29
C LYS A 53 17.39 10.86 2.82
N ASP A 54 16.40 10.94 1.97
CA ASP A 54 15.01 11.34 2.20
C ASP A 54 14.20 10.18 2.83
N VAL A 55 14.71 9.62 3.90
CA VAL A 55 14.14 8.44 4.58
C VAL A 55 13.96 8.66 6.07
N ILE A 56 12.81 8.22 6.56
CA ILE A 56 12.45 8.24 7.98
C ILE A 56 12.08 6.84 8.46
N SER A 57 12.15 6.61 9.77
CA SER A 57 11.48 5.44 10.36
C SER A 57 10.36 5.85 11.31
N VAL A 58 9.32 5.03 11.40
CA VAL A 58 8.24 5.25 12.37
C VAL A 58 8.77 5.17 13.79
N PRO A 59 8.27 6.00 14.73
CA PRO A 59 8.90 6.14 16.06
C PRO A 59 8.75 4.92 16.96
N ALA A 60 7.72 4.09 16.76
CA ALA A 60 7.36 3.00 17.67
C ALA A 60 7.25 1.62 17.01
N GLY A 61 7.83 1.44 15.80
CA GLY A 61 7.70 0.21 15.00
C GLY A 61 6.28 0.02 14.46
N ALA A 62 5.93 -1.22 14.08
CA ALA A 62 4.67 -1.56 13.43
C ALA A 62 3.43 -1.43 14.35
N GLN A 63 3.27 -0.29 15.01
CA GLN A 63 2.05 0.00 15.77
C GLN A 63 1.02 0.70 14.88
N SER A 64 -0.24 0.29 15.00
CA SER A 64 -1.37 0.90 14.29
C SER A 64 -1.70 2.33 14.76
N ASN A 65 -1.17 2.76 15.91
CA ASN A 65 -1.36 4.12 16.40
C ASN A 65 -0.39 5.09 15.72
N LEU A 66 -0.85 5.76 14.68
CA LEU A 66 -0.10 6.76 13.92
C LEU A 66 -0.40 8.21 14.33
N THR A 67 -0.73 8.46 15.60
CA THR A 67 -0.99 9.84 16.10
C THR A 67 0.20 10.78 15.94
N TRP A 68 1.41 10.25 15.84
CA TRP A 68 2.60 11.03 15.52
C TRP A 68 2.51 11.67 14.12
N LEU A 69 1.89 10.99 13.18
CA LEU A 69 1.77 11.43 11.78
C LEU A 69 0.99 12.76 11.70
N ASP A 70 -0.08 12.92 12.47
CA ASP A 70 -0.95 14.10 12.46
C ASP A 70 -0.16 15.40 12.74
N ARG A 71 0.95 15.30 13.48
CA ARG A 71 1.82 16.44 13.80
C ARG A 71 2.75 16.86 12.66
N PHE A 72 2.98 15.95 11.71
CA PHE A 72 3.95 16.15 10.62
C PHE A 72 3.29 16.27 9.24
N VAL A 73 1.98 15.97 9.11
CA VAL A 73 1.28 15.97 7.82
C VAL A 73 1.50 17.28 7.07
N GLU A 74 1.09 18.40 7.66
CA GLU A 74 1.15 19.72 6.99
C GLU A 74 2.57 20.15 6.66
N SER A 75 3.53 19.89 7.56
CA SER A 75 4.89 20.42 7.43
C SER A 75 5.86 19.53 6.66
N HIS A 76 5.59 18.21 6.57
CA HIS A 76 6.55 17.24 6.03
C HIS A 76 5.99 16.35 4.92
N PHE A 77 4.66 16.18 4.83
CA PHE A 77 4.05 15.23 3.91
C PHE A 77 3.11 15.86 2.89
N GLU A 78 2.61 17.07 3.12
CA GLU A 78 1.59 17.68 2.25
C GLU A 78 2.12 17.95 0.84
N ASP A 79 3.39 18.35 0.72
CA ASP A 79 4.06 18.69 -0.54
C ASP A 79 4.66 17.48 -1.29
N LYS A 80 4.54 16.26 -0.74
CA LYS A 80 5.11 15.05 -1.34
C LYS A 80 4.34 14.59 -2.57
N GLN A 81 5.06 14.34 -3.65
CA GLN A 81 4.55 13.76 -4.88
C GLN A 81 4.51 12.22 -4.82
N ALA A 82 5.52 11.62 -4.17
CA ALA A 82 5.59 10.19 -3.95
C ALA A 82 6.11 9.85 -2.54
N ILE A 83 5.48 8.86 -1.91
CA ILE A 83 5.85 8.36 -0.59
C ILE A 83 6.04 6.86 -0.68
N TYR A 84 7.29 6.43 -0.56
CA TYR A 84 7.67 5.02 -0.64
C TYR A 84 7.50 4.36 0.73
N ILE A 85 6.70 3.32 0.80
CA ILE A 85 6.46 2.56 2.04
C ILE A 85 7.30 1.30 2.00
N ALA A 86 8.39 1.31 2.77
CA ALA A 86 9.42 0.27 2.84
C ALA A 86 9.42 -0.37 4.24
N VAL A 87 8.28 -0.93 4.64
CA VAL A 87 8.08 -1.60 5.93
C VAL A 87 8.29 -3.11 5.80
N ASP A 88 8.39 -3.82 6.94
CA ASP A 88 8.61 -5.26 6.98
C ASP A 88 7.53 -6.04 6.20
N GLU A 89 7.90 -7.16 5.59
CA GLU A 89 6.97 -8.04 4.84
C GLU A 89 6.20 -9.02 5.75
N ASP A 90 6.23 -8.79 7.07
CA ASP A 90 5.46 -9.59 8.03
C ASP A 90 4.04 -9.03 8.26
N PRO A 91 3.14 -9.74 8.97
CA PRO A 91 1.78 -9.29 9.19
C PRO A 91 1.67 -7.93 9.91
N ALA A 92 2.64 -7.60 10.79
CA ALA A 92 2.65 -6.33 11.50
C ALA A 92 3.02 -5.17 10.56
N GLY A 93 4.05 -5.35 9.73
CA GLY A 93 4.44 -4.40 8.69
C GLY A 93 3.34 -4.21 7.64
N GLN A 94 2.64 -5.28 7.24
CA GLN A 94 1.49 -5.17 6.32
C GLN A 94 0.35 -4.34 6.91
N SER A 95 0.06 -4.49 8.22
CA SER A 95 -0.94 -3.67 8.91
C SER A 95 -0.50 -2.20 8.98
N LEU A 96 0.78 -1.94 9.27
CA LEU A 96 1.36 -0.59 9.24
C LEU A 96 1.27 0.03 7.85
N ARG A 97 1.59 -0.73 6.79
CA ARG A 97 1.48 -0.33 5.38
C ARG A 97 0.07 0.15 5.04
N GLN A 98 -0.94 -0.65 5.38
CA GLN A 98 -2.33 -0.31 5.11
C GLN A 98 -2.76 0.98 5.81
N GLU A 99 -2.38 1.15 7.09
CA GLU A 99 -2.77 2.33 7.85
C GLU A 99 -2.03 3.60 7.38
N LEU A 100 -0.74 3.50 7.02
CA LEU A 100 0.01 4.60 6.40
C LEU A 100 -0.63 5.02 5.07
N THR A 101 -0.89 4.06 4.18
CA THR A 101 -1.50 4.30 2.87
C THR A 101 -2.87 4.98 3.02
N ARG A 102 -3.69 4.51 3.96
CA ARG A 102 -5.01 5.08 4.22
C ARG A 102 -4.97 6.53 4.70
N ARG A 103 -3.97 6.89 5.54
CA ARG A 103 -3.86 8.24 6.12
C ARG A 103 -3.16 9.24 5.22
N ILE A 104 -2.17 8.80 4.48
CA ILE A 104 -1.35 9.66 3.62
C ILE A 104 -2.06 9.95 2.30
N GLY A 105 -2.85 9.01 1.82
CA GLY A 105 -3.47 9.02 0.49
C GLY A 105 -2.83 8.01 -0.44
N VAL A 106 -3.65 7.07 -0.90
CA VAL A 106 -3.21 5.91 -1.70
C VAL A 106 -2.54 6.32 -3.02
N GLU A 107 -2.99 7.42 -3.61
CA GLU A 107 -2.52 7.95 -4.90
C GLU A 107 -1.04 8.38 -4.89
N ARG A 108 -0.51 8.71 -3.71
CA ARG A 108 0.89 9.12 -3.52
C ARG A 108 1.78 8.02 -3.01
N CYS A 109 1.20 6.92 -2.57
CA CYS A 109 1.95 5.82 -1.98
C CYS A 109 2.52 4.88 -3.04
N ARG A 110 3.73 4.39 -2.80
CA ARG A 110 4.43 3.36 -3.57
C ARG A 110 4.90 2.29 -2.59
N ILE A 111 4.67 1.03 -2.90
CA ILE A 111 5.05 -0.08 -2.03
C ILE A 111 6.39 -0.64 -2.49
N VAL A 112 7.35 -0.65 -1.60
CA VAL A 112 8.65 -1.28 -1.83
C VAL A 112 8.57 -2.74 -1.41
N HIS A 113 8.95 -3.65 -2.32
CA HIS A 113 9.07 -5.07 -2.06
C HIS A 113 10.55 -5.46 -2.02
N PHE A 114 10.92 -6.26 -1.03
CA PHE A 114 12.30 -6.71 -0.87
C PHE A 114 12.53 -8.04 -1.61
N GLY A 115 13.80 -8.31 -1.95
CA GLY A 115 14.16 -9.53 -2.66
C GLY A 115 13.85 -10.80 -1.86
N GLU A 116 13.81 -11.92 -2.57
CA GLU A 116 13.43 -13.23 -2.03
C GLU A 116 14.18 -13.57 -0.73
N GLY A 117 13.43 -13.92 0.31
CA GLY A 117 13.96 -14.29 1.61
C GLY A 117 14.51 -13.12 2.43
N CYS A 118 14.14 -11.88 2.09
CA CYS A 118 14.39 -10.69 2.91
C CYS A 118 13.06 -10.13 3.40
N LYS A 119 12.96 -9.84 4.68
CA LYS A 119 11.75 -9.26 5.27
C LYS A 119 11.81 -7.74 5.36
N ASP A 120 12.99 -7.16 5.36
CA ASP A 120 13.25 -5.75 5.58
C ASP A 120 14.40 -5.22 4.71
N ALA A 121 14.58 -3.89 4.69
CA ALA A 121 15.63 -3.23 3.92
C ALA A 121 17.04 -3.59 4.39
N ASN A 122 17.23 -3.81 5.69
CA ASN A 122 18.53 -4.15 6.24
C ASN A 122 18.97 -5.57 5.83
N GLU A 123 18.06 -6.55 5.88
CA GLU A 123 18.34 -7.91 5.38
C GLU A 123 18.64 -7.89 3.88
N HIS A 124 17.88 -7.09 3.10
CA HIS A 124 18.14 -6.95 1.66
C HIS A 124 19.52 -6.35 1.38
N LEU A 125 19.89 -5.27 2.09
CA LEU A 125 21.19 -4.64 1.94
C LEU A 125 22.34 -5.64 2.21
N VAL A 126 22.21 -6.41 3.29
CA VAL A 126 23.24 -7.38 3.69
C VAL A 126 23.37 -8.51 2.67
N LYS A 127 22.25 -8.98 2.12
CA LYS A 127 22.21 -10.14 1.22
C LYS A 127 22.53 -9.79 -0.23
N TYR A 128 22.01 -8.69 -0.74
CA TYR A 128 22.06 -8.34 -2.15
C TYR A 128 22.84 -7.05 -2.46
N GLY A 129 23.21 -6.29 -1.44
CA GLY A 129 24.00 -5.06 -1.58
C GLY A 129 23.16 -3.81 -1.89
N ALA A 130 23.86 -2.67 -1.85
CA ALA A 130 23.25 -1.35 -1.92
C ALA A 130 22.57 -1.05 -3.27
N GLU A 131 23.18 -1.50 -4.37
CA GLU A 131 22.64 -1.28 -5.72
C GLU A 131 21.31 -2.01 -5.90
N SER A 132 21.22 -3.27 -5.43
CA SER A 132 19.97 -4.03 -5.50
C SER A 132 18.87 -3.39 -4.65
N LEU A 133 19.18 -2.88 -3.45
CA LEU A 133 18.21 -2.17 -2.62
C LEU A 133 17.70 -0.89 -3.29
N ARG A 134 18.58 -0.16 -3.98
CA ARG A 134 18.18 1.02 -4.74
C ARG A 134 17.20 0.67 -5.86
N ILE A 135 17.47 -0.41 -6.60
CA ILE A 135 16.59 -0.90 -7.65
C ILE A 135 15.21 -1.28 -7.09
N CYS A 136 15.14 -1.95 -5.93
CA CYS A 136 13.85 -2.25 -5.29
C CYS A 136 13.02 -0.99 -4.98
N ILE A 137 13.68 0.09 -4.54
CA ILE A 137 13.00 1.37 -4.26
C ILE A 137 12.51 2.00 -5.57
N GLU A 138 13.33 1.99 -6.62
CA GLU A 138 12.99 2.55 -7.94
C GLU A 138 11.85 1.77 -8.62
N GLN A 139 11.71 0.48 -8.34
CA GLN A 139 10.68 -0.42 -8.85
C GLN A 139 9.46 -0.55 -7.94
N ALA A 140 9.33 0.35 -6.94
CA ALA A 140 8.18 0.31 -6.03
C ALA A 140 6.85 0.41 -6.77
N GLU A 141 5.90 -0.42 -6.37
CA GLU A 141 4.61 -0.57 -7.04
C GLU A 141 3.60 0.49 -6.57
N GLU A 142 2.79 0.98 -7.49
CA GLU A 142 1.64 1.81 -7.15
C GLU A 142 0.59 0.99 -6.40
N VAL A 143 -0.05 1.61 -5.41
CA VAL A 143 -1.15 0.96 -4.71
C VAL A 143 -2.40 1.02 -5.60
N PRO A 144 -3.02 -0.13 -5.93
CA PRO A 144 -4.23 -0.13 -6.73
C PRO A 144 -5.34 0.68 -6.05
N LEU A 145 -5.95 1.59 -6.80
CA LEU A 145 -7.10 2.35 -6.34
C LEU A 145 -8.37 1.52 -6.51
N GLU A 146 -9.09 1.28 -5.42
CA GLU A 146 -10.34 0.52 -5.47
C GLU A 146 -11.35 1.18 -6.44
N GLY A 147 -11.84 0.39 -7.39
CA GLY A 147 -12.78 0.85 -8.40
C GLY A 147 -12.15 1.55 -9.62
N ILE A 148 -10.84 1.71 -9.67
CA ILE A 148 -10.11 2.18 -10.84
C ILE A 148 -9.39 0.99 -11.47
N PHE A 149 -9.66 0.73 -12.74
CA PHE A 149 -9.09 -0.36 -13.51
C PHE A 149 -8.31 0.20 -14.68
N THR A 150 -7.15 -0.36 -14.94
CA THR A 150 -6.38 -0.08 -16.16
C THR A 150 -6.97 -0.86 -17.35
N ALA A 151 -6.59 -0.49 -18.57
CA ALA A 151 -6.98 -1.26 -19.76
C ALA A 151 -6.43 -2.70 -19.70
N GLU A 152 -5.29 -2.91 -19.05
CA GLU A 152 -4.70 -4.24 -18.84
C GLU A 152 -5.54 -5.11 -17.93
N ASP A 153 -6.03 -4.56 -16.81
CA ASP A 153 -6.88 -5.28 -15.86
C ASP A 153 -8.18 -5.78 -16.50
N CYS A 154 -8.69 -5.05 -17.50
CA CYS A 154 -9.91 -5.42 -18.24
C CYS A 154 -9.65 -6.33 -19.45
N ARG A 155 -8.40 -6.63 -19.81
CA ARG A 155 -8.06 -7.32 -21.06
C ARG A 155 -8.67 -8.71 -21.16
N ASP A 156 -8.54 -9.51 -20.12
CA ASP A 156 -9.00 -10.89 -20.12
C ASP A 156 -10.54 -10.96 -20.12
N ASP A 157 -11.19 -10.06 -19.39
CA ASP A 157 -12.66 -9.94 -19.39
C ASP A 157 -13.18 -9.52 -20.76
N LEU A 158 -12.51 -8.55 -21.42
CA LEU A 158 -12.86 -8.11 -22.76
C LEU A 158 -12.62 -9.23 -23.81
N ARG A 159 -11.52 -9.97 -23.69
CA ARG A 159 -11.24 -11.11 -24.54
C ARG A 159 -12.29 -12.19 -24.37
N SER A 160 -12.62 -12.54 -23.12
CA SER A 160 -13.67 -13.52 -22.82
C SER A 160 -15.03 -13.10 -23.38
N LEU A 161 -15.37 -11.82 -23.24
CA LEU A 161 -16.60 -11.27 -23.82
C LEU A 161 -16.61 -11.32 -25.35
N TYR A 162 -15.47 -11.05 -26.00
CA TYR A 162 -15.34 -11.10 -27.45
C TYR A 162 -15.45 -12.54 -27.99
N GLU A 163 -14.80 -13.51 -27.33
CA GLU A 163 -14.75 -14.91 -27.76
C GLU A 163 -16.05 -15.68 -27.44
N ASN A 164 -16.65 -15.42 -26.29
CA ASN A 164 -17.79 -16.19 -25.77
C ASN A 164 -19.12 -15.43 -25.79
N GLY A 165 -19.09 -14.12 -26.07
CA GLY A 165 -20.28 -13.26 -25.97
C GLY A 165 -20.71 -13.03 -24.52
N LEU A 166 -21.86 -12.41 -24.35
CA LEU A 166 -22.49 -12.25 -23.02
C LEU A 166 -22.95 -13.61 -22.50
N GLN A 167 -22.67 -13.89 -21.24
CA GLN A 167 -23.17 -15.10 -20.59
C GLN A 167 -24.70 -15.07 -20.56
N ARG A 168 -25.31 -16.20 -20.94
CA ARG A 168 -26.77 -16.37 -20.87
C ARG A 168 -27.18 -16.39 -19.38
N GLY A 169 -28.22 -15.64 -19.04
CA GLY A 169 -28.82 -15.65 -17.72
C GLY A 169 -29.62 -16.92 -17.44
N ALA A 170 -30.29 -16.98 -16.30
CA ALA A 170 -31.17 -18.07 -15.95
C ALA A 170 -32.46 -18.07 -16.80
N ASP A 171 -32.90 -19.24 -17.20
CA ASP A 171 -34.16 -19.40 -17.93
C ASP A 171 -35.35 -19.19 -16.96
N THR A 172 -36.43 -18.62 -17.49
CA THR A 172 -37.69 -18.42 -16.76
C THR A 172 -38.54 -19.68 -16.70
N GLY A 173 -38.29 -20.64 -17.58
CA GLY A 173 -39.09 -21.85 -17.80
C GLY A 173 -40.20 -21.70 -18.83
N TRP A 174 -40.26 -20.56 -19.54
CA TRP A 174 -41.15 -20.34 -20.69
C TRP A 174 -40.32 -20.32 -21.97
N ASP A 175 -40.33 -21.41 -22.70
CA ASP A 175 -39.45 -21.62 -23.85
C ASP A 175 -39.46 -20.44 -24.85
N ASN A 176 -40.65 -19.98 -25.24
CA ASN A 176 -40.77 -18.84 -26.17
C ASN A 176 -40.24 -17.52 -25.63
N PHE A 177 -40.23 -17.33 -24.30
CA PHE A 177 -39.67 -16.13 -23.67
C PHE A 177 -38.14 -16.26 -23.55
N ASP A 178 -37.69 -17.46 -23.17
CA ASP A 178 -36.27 -17.75 -22.93
C ASP A 178 -35.44 -17.74 -24.24
N GLU A 179 -36.08 -17.86 -25.42
CA GLU A 179 -35.41 -17.63 -26.70
C GLU A 179 -34.97 -16.17 -26.90
N HIS A 180 -35.67 -15.23 -26.29
CA HIS A 180 -35.46 -13.79 -26.52
C HIS A 180 -34.92 -13.05 -25.31
N CYS A 181 -35.12 -13.56 -24.10
CA CYS A 181 -34.75 -12.91 -22.86
C CYS A 181 -34.40 -13.94 -21.78
N THR A 182 -33.39 -13.65 -20.96
CA THR A 182 -33.02 -14.47 -19.81
C THR A 182 -32.89 -13.58 -18.57
N LEU A 183 -32.99 -14.18 -17.38
CA LEU A 183 -32.91 -13.48 -16.12
C LEU A 183 -31.43 -13.34 -15.68
N GLU A 184 -30.95 -12.11 -15.63
CA GLU A 184 -29.61 -11.82 -15.13
C GLU A 184 -29.62 -11.69 -13.59
N PRO A 185 -28.80 -12.44 -12.85
CA PRO A 185 -28.71 -12.31 -11.40
C PRO A 185 -28.38 -10.88 -10.97
N ARG A 186 -28.96 -10.43 -9.85
CA ARG A 186 -28.76 -9.09 -9.28
C ARG A 186 -29.29 -7.93 -10.12
N ARG A 187 -30.14 -8.20 -11.12
CA ARG A 187 -30.84 -7.16 -11.89
C ARG A 187 -32.32 -7.12 -11.51
N LEU A 188 -32.90 -5.92 -11.56
CA LEU A 188 -34.34 -5.75 -11.39
C LEU A 188 -35.00 -5.91 -12.76
N LEU A 189 -35.90 -6.91 -12.89
CA LEU A 189 -36.76 -7.07 -14.03
C LEU A 189 -38.16 -6.52 -13.68
N VAL A 190 -38.64 -5.60 -14.47
CA VAL A 190 -40.01 -5.06 -14.33
C VAL A 190 -40.84 -5.52 -15.54
N ILE A 191 -41.91 -6.28 -15.26
CA ILE A 191 -42.87 -6.74 -16.29
C ILE A 191 -44.12 -5.89 -16.13
N THR A 192 -44.57 -5.28 -17.22
CA THR A 192 -45.79 -4.51 -17.25
C THR A 192 -46.73 -5.05 -18.33
N GLY A 193 -48.03 -5.01 -18.05
CA GLY A 193 -49.09 -5.43 -18.99
C GLY A 193 -50.36 -4.67 -18.74
N ARG A 194 -51.34 -4.85 -19.61
CA ARG A 194 -52.70 -4.32 -19.37
C ARG A 194 -53.43 -5.27 -18.45
N PRO A 195 -54.33 -4.79 -17.57
CA PRO A 195 -55.22 -5.66 -16.78
C PRO A 195 -56.03 -6.57 -17.69
N GLY A 196 -55.86 -7.90 -17.56
CA GLY A 196 -56.65 -8.89 -18.32
C GLY A 196 -55.98 -9.42 -19.59
N ASP A 197 -54.71 -9.06 -19.87
CA ASP A 197 -53.90 -9.67 -20.92
C ASP A 197 -53.23 -10.96 -20.42
#